data_cf62aac972f4832efdc6167228959440
#
_entry.id   cf62aac972f4832efdc6167228959440
#
_cell.length_a   1.000
_cell.length_b   1.000
_cell.length_c   1.000
_cell.angle_alpha   90.00
_cell.angle_beta   90.00
_cell.angle_gamma   90.00
#
_symmetry.space_group_name_H-M   'P 1'
#
loop_
_entity.id
_entity.type
_entity.pdbx_description
1 polymer ?
#
loop_
_entity_poly.entity_id
_entity_poly.type
_entity_poly.pdbx_seq_one_letter_code
_entity_poly.pdbx_strand_id
1 'polypeptide(L)'
;EFRRVLFRSLCPLADLPSDIEQRSVNGAIIAPGFIDVQLNGCGGVQFNDSPEAVTVETLEIMQKANERSGCTSFLPTLITSSDDLMKQGVRVMREYLQKHPNQALGLHLEGPWLNIVKKGTHNPDYVRKPDAALVDFLCDNADVITKVTLAPERVEPEVIRKLVAAGIVVSAGHSNATLKEAKVGFRAGITFATHLYNAMPYITGREPGLAGAIFDEPDVYCGIIVDGMHVDYANVRNAKRLKGDKLCLVTAATAPAANPRCCGNHLTIRPTTPM
;
A
#
# COMPACT_ATOMS: atom_id res chain seq x y z
N GLU A 1 2.52 23.38 -16.05
CA GLU A 1 1.21 22.75 -16.33
C GLU A 1 1.45 21.32 -16.79
N PHE A 2 1.51 20.36 -15.87
CA PHE A 2 1.50 18.95 -16.24
C PHE A 2 0.09 18.60 -16.72
N ARG A 3 -0.13 18.64 -18.02
CA ARG A 3 -1.32 18.05 -18.62
C ARG A 3 -1.25 16.55 -18.36
N ARG A 4 -2.30 15.99 -17.74
CA ARG A 4 -2.50 14.55 -17.69
C ARG A 4 -2.32 13.99 -19.09
N VAL A 5 -1.24 13.23 -19.33
CA VAL A 5 -1.13 12.41 -20.53
C VAL A 5 -2.08 11.23 -20.29
N LEU A 6 -3.34 11.43 -20.64
CA LEU A 6 -4.29 10.34 -20.73
C LEU A 6 -3.94 9.56 -22.00
N PHE A 7 -3.56 8.30 -21.86
CA PHE A 7 -3.61 7.36 -22.95
C PHE A 7 -5.05 7.31 -23.46
N ARG A 8 -5.32 7.96 -24.59
CA ARG A 8 -6.68 8.04 -25.13
C ARG A 8 -6.95 6.92 -26.12
N SER A 9 -5.93 6.46 -26.86
CA SER A 9 -6.08 5.39 -27.83
C SER A 9 -4.71 4.83 -28.26
N LEU A 10 -4.72 3.62 -28.79
CA LEU A 10 -3.64 3.05 -29.60
C LEU A 10 -4.16 3.03 -31.04
N CYS A 11 -3.39 3.55 -31.98
CA CYS A 11 -3.71 3.49 -33.40
C CYS A 11 -2.45 3.15 -34.21
N PRO A 12 -2.61 2.53 -35.39
CA PRO A 12 -1.51 2.36 -36.33
C PRO A 12 -0.88 3.69 -36.73
N LEU A 13 0.43 3.69 -37.00
CA LEU A 13 1.16 4.91 -37.43
C LEU A 13 0.54 5.57 -38.66
N ALA A 14 -0.03 4.76 -39.56
CA ALA A 14 -0.67 5.24 -40.80
C ALA A 14 -1.96 6.04 -40.55
N ASP A 15 -2.58 5.86 -39.36
CA ASP A 15 -3.86 6.50 -39.01
C ASP A 15 -3.65 7.79 -38.19
N LEU A 16 -2.38 8.18 -37.95
CA LEU A 16 -2.06 9.42 -37.24
C LEU A 16 -2.28 10.65 -38.09
N PRO A 17 -2.92 11.72 -37.60
CA PRO A 17 -2.95 13.01 -38.24
C PRO A 17 -1.54 13.53 -38.49
N SER A 18 -1.32 14.20 -39.65
CA SER A 18 -0.01 14.67 -40.07
C SER A 18 0.57 15.83 -39.22
N ASP A 19 -0.26 16.48 -38.45
CA ASP A 19 0.06 17.63 -37.60
C ASP A 19 0.40 17.28 -36.14
N ILE A 20 0.45 16.00 -35.80
CA ILE A 20 0.79 15.54 -34.44
C ILE A 20 2.31 15.37 -34.29
N GLU A 21 2.86 15.97 -33.22
CA GLU A 21 4.26 15.74 -32.85
C GLU A 21 4.49 14.24 -32.55
N GLN A 22 5.44 13.65 -33.28
CA GLN A 22 5.81 12.25 -33.11
C GLN A 22 7.14 12.13 -32.37
N ARG A 23 7.20 11.25 -31.38
CA ARG A 23 8.44 10.89 -30.67
C ARG A 23 8.70 9.39 -30.79
N SER A 24 9.80 9.04 -31.44
CA SER A 24 10.26 7.65 -31.50
C SER A 24 10.88 7.24 -30.17
N VAL A 25 10.48 6.07 -29.67
CA VAL A 25 11.08 5.43 -28.49
C VAL A 25 12.08 4.33 -28.85
N ASN A 26 12.48 4.23 -30.13
CA ASN A 26 13.50 3.33 -30.65
C ASN A 26 13.29 1.86 -30.23
N GLY A 27 12.06 1.37 -30.32
CA GLY A 27 11.70 0.00 -29.99
C GLY A 27 11.49 -0.29 -28.50
N ALA A 28 11.56 0.72 -27.60
CA ALA A 28 11.17 0.58 -26.23
C ALA A 28 9.64 0.43 -26.09
N ILE A 29 9.19 -0.25 -25.04
CA ILE A 29 7.78 -0.41 -24.70
C ILE A 29 7.38 0.74 -23.79
N ILE A 30 6.31 1.46 -24.14
CA ILE A 30 5.65 2.42 -23.25
C ILE A 30 4.50 1.69 -22.55
N ALA A 31 4.53 1.71 -21.22
CA ALA A 31 3.48 1.14 -20.38
C ALA A 31 3.11 2.12 -19.25
N PRO A 32 1.93 2.00 -18.62
CA PRO A 32 1.65 2.69 -17.39
C PRO A 32 2.71 2.35 -16.33
N GLY A 33 3.13 3.35 -15.55
CA GLY A 33 4.04 3.11 -14.43
C GLY A 33 3.41 2.24 -13.35
N PHE A 34 4.24 1.56 -12.57
CA PHE A 34 3.77 0.79 -11.42
C PHE A 34 3.25 1.72 -10.33
N ILE A 35 2.33 1.19 -9.53
CA ILE A 35 1.76 1.84 -8.35
C ILE A 35 2.07 0.95 -7.14
N ASP A 36 2.78 1.49 -6.14
CA ASP A 36 3.02 0.79 -4.89
C ASP A 36 2.12 1.35 -3.79
N VAL A 37 1.17 0.55 -3.32
CA VAL A 37 0.18 0.98 -2.32
C VAL A 37 0.61 0.72 -0.88
N GLN A 38 1.89 0.37 -0.66
CA GLN A 38 2.50 0.25 0.67
C GLN A 38 4.02 0.38 0.59
N LEU A 39 4.54 1.55 0.98
CA LEU A 39 5.96 1.85 0.94
C LEU A 39 6.39 2.61 2.21
N ASN A 40 7.20 1.98 3.06
CA ASN A 40 7.69 2.58 4.32
C ASN A 40 8.94 3.44 4.09
N GLY A 41 9.78 3.06 3.13
CA GLY A 41 11.00 3.77 2.77
C GLY A 41 11.70 3.15 1.58
N CYS A 42 12.55 3.92 0.92
CA CYS A 42 13.49 3.47 -0.12
C CYS A 42 14.51 4.58 -0.42
N GLY A 43 15.54 4.25 -1.20
CA GLY A 43 16.55 5.24 -1.57
C GLY A 43 17.46 5.69 -0.42
N GLY A 44 17.50 4.94 0.67
CA GLY A 44 18.32 5.21 1.84
C GLY A 44 17.60 6.01 2.94
N VAL A 45 16.30 6.28 2.79
CA VAL A 45 15.46 6.96 3.77
C VAL A 45 14.23 6.15 4.12
N GLN A 46 13.65 6.42 5.28
CA GLN A 46 12.43 5.77 5.73
C GLN A 46 11.51 6.79 6.43
N PHE A 47 10.25 6.80 6.04
CA PHE A 47 9.27 7.77 6.53
C PHE A 47 8.87 7.56 8.00
N ASN A 48 9.32 6.44 8.61
CA ASN A 48 8.95 6.04 9.97
C ASN A 48 10.10 6.11 10.99
N ASP A 49 11.32 6.49 10.59
CA ASP A 49 12.51 6.35 11.46
C ASP A 49 12.46 7.25 12.69
N SER A 50 12.02 8.48 12.52
CA SER A 50 11.91 9.46 13.59
C SER A 50 11.00 10.62 13.17
N PRO A 51 10.59 11.50 14.09
CA PRO A 51 9.85 12.70 13.72
C PRO A 51 10.59 13.58 12.69
N GLU A 52 11.91 13.62 12.73
CA GLU A 52 12.75 14.38 11.80
C GLU A 52 12.75 13.76 10.39
N ALA A 53 12.47 12.47 10.27
CA ALA A 53 12.37 11.78 8.99
C ALA A 53 11.03 12.01 8.28
N VAL A 54 10.00 12.47 8.99
CA VAL A 54 8.68 12.76 8.43
C VAL A 54 8.69 14.15 7.78
N THR A 55 9.26 14.24 6.57
CA THR A 55 9.45 15.49 5.82
C THR A 55 9.10 15.34 4.35
N VAL A 56 8.86 16.47 3.68
CA VAL A 56 8.66 16.53 2.22
C VAL A 56 9.90 16.01 1.48
N GLU A 57 11.10 16.34 1.96
CA GLU A 57 12.36 15.89 1.37
C GLU A 57 12.49 14.36 1.39
N THR A 58 12.10 13.71 2.48
CA THR A 58 12.05 12.24 2.55
C THR A 58 11.17 11.66 1.46
N LEU A 59 9.98 12.22 1.25
CA LEU A 59 9.06 11.79 0.20
C LEU A 59 9.62 12.01 -1.20
N GLU A 60 10.35 13.12 -1.42
CA GLU A 60 11.02 13.41 -2.71
C GLU A 60 12.15 12.40 -3.00
N ILE A 61 12.92 12.00 -1.99
CA ILE A 61 13.96 10.96 -2.13
C ILE A 61 13.30 9.61 -2.47
N MET A 62 12.23 9.25 -1.77
CA MET A 62 11.47 8.02 -2.04
C MET A 62 10.90 8.02 -3.46
N GLN A 63 10.33 9.13 -3.91
CA GLN A 63 9.80 9.26 -5.27
C GLN A 63 10.89 9.04 -6.33
N LYS A 64 12.04 9.71 -6.19
CA LYS A 64 13.16 9.55 -7.13
C LYS A 64 13.70 8.12 -7.17
N ALA A 65 13.70 7.42 -6.03
CA ALA A 65 14.10 6.02 -5.97
C ALA A 65 13.10 5.12 -6.70
N ASN A 66 11.80 5.35 -6.49
CA ASN A 66 10.71 4.63 -7.14
C ASN A 66 10.72 4.77 -8.67
N GLU A 67 10.91 5.98 -9.18
CA GLU A 67 10.96 6.26 -10.63
C GLU A 67 12.03 5.43 -11.34
N ARG A 68 13.18 5.20 -10.69
CA ARG A 68 14.25 4.34 -11.25
C ARG A 68 13.81 2.89 -11.44
N SER A 69 12.82 2.44 -10.68
CA SER A 69 12.24 1.09 -10.77
C SER A 69 10.95 1.05 -11.59
N GLY A 70 10.56 2.17 -12.22
CA GLY A 70 9.33 2.27 -13.01
C GLY A 70 8.05 2.45 -12.18
N CYS A 71 8.17 2.69 -10.87
CA CYS A 71 7.05 3.03 -10.00
C CYS A 71 6.82 4.55 -10.07
N THR A 72 5.71 4.96 -10.66
CA THR A 72 5.41 6.38 -10.90
C THR A 72 4.46 6.98 -9.88
N SER A 73 3.78 6.15 -9.09
CA SER A 73 2.93 6.61 -8.00
C SER A 73 3.04 5.65 -6.82
N PHE A 74 3.00 6.18 -5.61
CA PHE A 74 3.13 5.36 -4.41
C PHE A 74 2.26 5.87 -3.27
N LEU A 75 2.08 5.04 -2.28
CA LEU A 75 1.36 5.37 -1.05
C LEU A 75 2.35 5.30 0.13
N PRO A 76 2.96 6.44 0.53
CA PRO A 76 3.83 6.48 1.69
C PRO A 76 3.12 5.93 2.90
N THR A 77 3.80 5.08 3.66
CA THR A 77 3.22 4.37 4.79
C THR A 77 3.87 4.84 6.09
N LEU A 78 3.07 5.38 7.00
CA LEU A 78 3.45 5.68 8.37
C LEU A 78 2.91 4.58 9.27
N ILE A 79 3.82 3.86 9.92
CA ILE A 79 3.45 2.77 10.85
C ILE A 79 2.96 3.35 12.19
N THR A 80 2.42 2.48 13.03
CA THR A 80 1.91 2.79 14.37
C THR A 80 2.83 3.75 15.14
N SER A 81 2.32 4.90 15.50
CA SER A 81 3.07 5.99 16.14
C SER A 81 2.18 6.83 17.06
N SER A 82 2.74 7.90 17.63
CA SER A 82 2.01 8.89 18.42
C SER A 82 1.05 9.69 17.54
N ASP A 83 0.01 10.26 18.15
CA ASP A 83 -0.93 11.16 17.46
C ASP A 83 -0.22 12.36 16.83
N ASP A 84 0.78 12.91 17.52
CA ASP A 84 1.53 14.06 17.03
C ASP A 84 2.31 13.72 15.75
N LEU A 85 2.91 12.53 15.69
CA LEU A 85 3.62 12.09 14.48
C LEU A 85 2.64 11.79 13.33
N MET A 86 1.48 11.20 13.60
CA MET A 86 0.43 11.02 12.59
C MET A 86 -0.06 12.37 12.05
N LYS A 87 -0.31 13.35 12.94
CA LYS A 87 -0.69 14.72 12.54
C LYS A 87 0.40 15.40 11.72
N GLN A 88 1.69 15.19 12.07
CA GLN A 88 2.82 15.66 11.27
C GLN A 88 2.81 15.01 9.88
N GLY A 89 2.65 13.69 9.80
CA GLY A 89 2.56 12.95 8.53
C GLY A 89 1.48 13.49 7.61
N VAL A 90 0.30 13.80 8.16
CA VAL A 90 -0.81 14.42 7.39
C VAL A 90 -0.42 15.81 6.87
N ARG A 91 0.20 16.67 7.70
CA ARG A 91 0.66 18.01 7.24
C ARG A 91 1.70 17.90 6.13
N VAL A 92 2.71 17.06 6.33
CA VAL A 92 3.78 16.84 5.34
C VAL A 92 3.22 16.27 4.05
N MET A 93 2.32 15.30 4.13
CA MET A 93 1.71 14.71 2.94
C MET A 93 0.85 15.74 2.17
N ARG A 94 0.09 16.58 2.87
CA ARG A 94 -0.69 17.65 2.25
C ARG A 94 0.21 18.62 1.48
N GLU A 95 1.32 19.04 2.08
CA GLU A 95 2.33 19.90 1.43
C GLU A 95 2.95 19.20 0.21
N TYR A 96 3.29 17.92 0.34
CA TYR A 96 3.86 17.14 -0.74
C TYR A 96 2.91 17.03 -1.94
N LEU A 97 1.63 16.72 -1.71
CA LEU A 97 0.62 16.61 -2.77
C LEU A 97 0.40 17.91 -3.53
N GLN A 98 0.53 19.06 -2.85
CA GLN A 98 0.44 20.38 -3.49
C GLN A 98 1.64 20.67 -4.40
N LYS A 99 2.85 20.26 -3.98
CA LYS A 99 4.09 20.47 -4.74
C LYS A 99 4.29 19.45 -5.87
N HIS A 100 3.83 18.22 -5.66
CA HIS A 100 4.08 17.07 -6.53
C HIS A 100 2.77 16.36 -6.93
N PRO A 101 1.92 16.99 -7.74
CA PRO A 101 0.65 16.40 -8.11
C PRO A 101 0.84 15.08 -8.87
N ASN A 102 0.04 14.07 -8.52
CA ASN A 102 0.00 12.74 -9.14
C ASN A 102 1.22 11.82 -8.89
N GLN A 103 2.16 12.21 -8.02
CA GLN A 103 3.31 11.36 -7.67
C GLN A 103 3.02 10.45 -6.49
N ALA A 104 2.21 10.89 -5.54
CA ALA A 104 1.70 10.05 -4.46
C ALA A 104 0.17 10.04 -4.47
N LEU A 105 -0.38 8.99 -3.84
CA LEU A 105 -1.83 8.76 -3.79
C LEU A 105 -2.47 9.25 -2.49
N GLY A 106 -1.71 9.89 -1.62
CA GLY A 106 -2.06 10.26 -0.26
C GLY A 106 -1.24 9.47 0.75
N LEU A 107 -1.69 9.42 2.00
CA LEU A 107 -1.01 8.77 3.12
C LEU A 107 -1.67 7.43 3.46
N HIS A 108 -0.87 6.42 3.71
CA HIS A 108 -1.29 5.18 4.36
C HIS A 108 -0.88 5.20 5.84
N LEU A 109 -1.82 5.07 6.73
CA LEU A 109 -1.57 4.84 8.16
C LEU A 109 -1.71 3.35 8.47
N GLU A 110 -0.63 2.71 8.88
CA GLU A 110 -0.62 1.32 9.28
C GLU A 110 -0.68 1.21 10.81
N GLY A 111 -1.88 1.01 11.30
CA GLY A 111 -2.24 1.14 12.71
C GLY A 111 -2.76 2.54 13.06
N PRO A 112 -2.90 2.87 14.37
CA PRO A 112 -2.39 2.16 15.56
C PRO A 112 -3.31 1.07 16.12
N TRP A 113 -4.44 0.81 15.51
CA TRP A 113 -5.48 -0.10 16.00
C TRP A 113 -5.21 -1.54 15.57
N LEU A 114 -4.04 -2.06 15.94
CA LEU A 114 -3.54 -3.39 15.58
C LEU A 114 -3.74 -4.40 16.72
N ASN A 115 -3.58 -5.67 16.40
CA ASN A 115 -3.50 -6.70 17.41
C ASN A 115 -2.05 -6.84 17.89
N ILE A 116 -1.82 -6.69 19.19
CA ILE A 116 -0.49 -6.73 19.81
C ILE A 116 0.25 -8.05 19.52
N VAL A 117 -0.48 -9.16 19.39
CA VAL A 117 0.10 -10.50 19.08
C VAL A 117 0.67 -10.54 17.66
N LYS A 118 0.16 -9.67 16.79
CA LYS A 118 0.54 -9.57 15.37
C LYS A 118 1.19 -8.23 15.01
N LYS A 119 1.72 -7.52 16.01
CA LYS A 119 2.31 -6.19 15.84
C LYS A 119 3.51 -6.14 14.86
N GLY A 120 4.20 -7.27 14.65
CA GLY A 120 5.42 -7.26 13.86
C GLY A 120 6.47 -6.29 14.40
N THR A 121 6.96 -5.38 13.56
CA THR A 121 7.95 -4.35 13.90
C THR A 121 7.36 -3.10 14.56
N HIS A 122 6.02 -2.99 14.65
CA HIS A 122 5.37 -1.83 15.25
C HIS A 122 5.69 -1.70 16.73
N ASN A 123 5.90 -0.46 17.20
CA ASN A 123 6.14 -0.18 18.61
C ASN A 123 4.89 -0.51 19.44
N PRO A 124 4.97 -1.46 20.41
CA PRO A 124 3.82 -1.88 21.19
C PRO A 124 3.20 -0.77 22.03
N ASP A 125 3.99 0.25 22.43
CA ASP A 125 3.53 1.33 23.30
C ASP A 125 2.50 2.23 22.60
N TYR A 126 2.48 2.23 21.27
CA TYR A 126 1.53 3.00 20.46
C TYR A 126 0.36 2.16 19.94
N VAL A 127 0.39 0.83 20.12
CA VAL A 127 -0.76 -0.02 19.77
C VAL A 127 -1.87 0.19 20.77
N ARG A 128 -3.03 0.67 20.30
CA ARG A 128 -4.15 1.06 21.16
C ARG A 128 -5.49 0.80 20.50
N LYS A 129 -6.57 0.97 21.26
CA LYS A 129 -7.93 0.96 20.73
C LYS A 129 -8.27 2.31 20.08
N PRO A 130 -9.25 2.34 19.18
CA PRO A 130 -9.78 3.60 18.66
C PRO A 130 -10.31 4.49 19.79
N ASP A 131 -10.03 5.78 19.69
CA ASP A 131 -10.70 6.84 20.45
C ASP A 131 -11.40 7.79 19.47
N ALA A 132 -12.43 8.48 19.94
CA ALA A 132 -13.27 9.32 19.10
C ALA A 132 -12.48 10.47 18.45
N ALA A 133 -11.55 11.09 19.20
CA ALA A 133 -10.79 12.24 18.72
C ALA A 133 -9.88 11.88 17.55
N LEU A 134 -9.19 10.74 17.62
CA LEU A 134 -8.36 10.28 16.52
C LEU A 134 -9.21 9.84 15.32
N VAL A 135 -10.33 9.14 15.54
CA VAL A 135 -11.24 8.75 14.46
C VAL A 135 -11.76 9.99 13.72
N ASP A 136 -12.20 11.02 14.46
CA ASP A 136 -12.65 12.28 13.87
C ASP A 136 -11.54 12.96 13.08
N PHE A 137 -10.34 13.06 13.65
CA PHE A 137 -9.16 13.60 12.96
C PHE A 137 -8.88 12.88 11.63
N LEU A 138 -8.93 11.54 11.60
CA LEU A 138 -8.71 10.79 10.35
C LEU A 138 -9.79 11.10 9.32
N CYS A 139 -11.07 11.14 9.73
CA CYS A 139 -12.18 11.47 8.83
C CYS A 139 -12.07 12.90 8.27
N ASP A 140 -11.72 13.87 9.12
CA ASP A 140 -11.56 15.28 8.72
C ASP A 140 -10.38 15.51 7.76
N ASN A 141 -9.45 14.54 7.66
CA ASN A 141 -8.28 14.58 6.79
C ASN A 141 -8.29 13.50 5.71
N ALA A 142 -9.46 13.00 5.34
CA ALA A 142 -9.62 11.97 4.30
C ALA A 142 -9.21 12.46 2.89
N ASP A 143 -9.08 13.77 2.69
CA ASP A 143 -8.49 14.38 1.50
C ASP A 143 -7.00 14.03 1.31
N VAL A 144 -6.31 13.67 2.39
CA VAL A 144 -4.89 13.30 2.44
C VAL A 144 -4.69 11.84 2.82
N ILE A 145 -5.53 11.31 3.73
CA ILE A 145 -5.43 9.92 4.21
C ILE A 145 -6.20 9.01 3.28
N THR A 146 -5.50 8.27 2.45
CA THR A 146 -6.11 7.36 1.47
C THR A 146 -6.43 6.00 2.06
N LYS A 147 -5.57 5.49 2.95
CA LYS A 147 -5.70 4.13 3.48
C LYS A 147 -5.37 4.07 4.97
N VAL A 148 -6.16 3.30 5.71
CA VAL A 148 -5.89 2.94 7.11
C VAL A 148 -5.89 1.43 7.25
N THR A 149 -4.79 0.85 7.79
CA THR A 149 -4.72 -0.56 8.13
C THR A 149 -5.01 -0.74 9.62
N LEU A 150 -5.90 -1.66 9.91
CA LEU A 150 -6.34 -2.00 11.26
C LEU A 150 -6.62 -3.51 11.42
N ALA A 151 -6.67 -3.96 12.66
CA ALA A 151 -7.09 -5.32 13.02
C ALA A 151 -8.62 -5.33 13.23
N PRO A 152 -9.40 -6.00 12.37
CA PRO A 152 -10.87 -5.95 12.43
C PRO A 152 -11.46 -6.40 13.77
N GLU A 153 -10.81 -7.31 14.49
CA GLU A 153 -11.21 -7.77 15.81
C GLU A 153 -10.89 -6.78 16.96
N ARG A 154 -10.20 -5.69 16.65
CA ARG A 154 -9.81 -4.66 17.62
C ARG A 154 -10.58 -3.37 17.47
N VAL A 155 -11.40 -3.25 16.42
CA VAL A 155 -12.10 -2.03 16.04
C VAL A 155 -13.59 -2.32 15.87
N GLU A 156 -14.42 -1.53 16.53
CA GLU A 156 -15.86 -1.68 16.41
C GLU A 156 -16.33 -1.41 14.96
N PRO A 157 -17.31 -2.18 14.44
CA PRO A 157 -17.80 -2.03 13.07
C PRO A 157 -18.27 -0.62 12.73
N GLU A 158 -18.77 0.13 13.71
CA GLU A 158 -19.22 1.51 13.55
C GLU A 158 -18.08 2.45 13.19
N VAL A 159 -16.90 2.26 13.80
CA VAL A 159 -15.68 3.03 13.50
C VAL A 159 -15.23 2.73 12.07
N ILE A 160 -15.25 1.46 11.67
CA ILE A 160 -14.91 1.06 10.29
C ILE A 160 -15.85 1.75 9.31
N ARG A 161 -17.17 1.70 9.54
CA ARG A 161 -18.17 2.37 8.69
C ARG A 161 -17.93 3.87 8.60
N LYS A 162 -17.56 4.52 9.71
CA LYS A 162 -17.27 5.95 9.75
C LYS A 162 -16.08 6.33 8.87
N LEU A 163 -14.97 5.58 8.95
CA LEU A 163 -13.80 5.78 8.08
C LEU A 163 -14.14 5.58 6.61
N VAL A 164 -14.89 4.51 6.29
CA VAL A 164 -15.34 4.23 4.93
C VAL A 164 -16.26 5.33 4.39
N ALA A 165 -17.19 5.83 5.21
CA ALA A 165 -18.09 6.92 4.84
C ALA A 165 -17.34 8.23 4.57
N ALA A 166 -16.19 8.46 5.22
CA ALA A 166 -15.30 9.58 4.94
C ALA A 166 -14.48 9.41 3.64
N GLY A 167 -14.54 8.25 2.97
CA GLY A 167 -13.82 7.97 1.73
C GLY A 167 -12.46 7.29 1.93
N ILE A 168 -12.12 6.88 3.15
CA ILE A 168 -10.87 6.19 3.46
C ILE A 168 -10.99 4.70 3.10
N VAL A 169 -10.00 4.16 2.40
CA VAL A 169 -9.88 2.72 2.18
C VAL A 169 -9.44 2.05 3.49
N VAL A 170 -10.34 1.28 4.10
CA VAL A 170 -10.01 0.51 5.29
C VAL A 170 -9.45 -0.84 4.88
N SER A 171 -8.29 -1.19 5.46
CA SER A 171 -7.53 -2.41 5.16
C SER A 171 -7.38 -3.27 6.40
N ALA A 172 -7.60 -4.59 6.28
CA ALA A 172 -7.32 -5.54 7.35
C ALA A 172 -5.84 -5.95 7.35
N GLY A 173 -5.18 -5.85 8.48
CA GLY A 173 -3.79 -6.26 8.66
C GLY A 173 -3.35 -6.25 10.11
N HIS A 174 -2.19 -6.84 10.41
CA HIS A 174 -1.67 -6.97 11.78
C HIS A 174 -2.72 -7.48 12.76
N SER A 175 -3.41 -8.53 12.37
CA SER A 175 -4.63 -9.03 12.96
C SER A 175 -4.51 -10.51 13.31
N ASN A 176 -5.08 -10.87 14.44
CA ASN A 176 -5.23 -12.26 14.86
C ASN A 176 -6.71 -12.72 14.73
N ALA A 177 -7.47 -12.06 13.86
CA ALA A 177 -8.88 -12.34 13.66
C ALA A 177 -9.13 -13.78 13.23
N THR A 178 -10.17 -14.36 13.79
CA THR A 178 -10.83 -15.55 13.25
C THR A 178 -11.53 -15.21 11.92
N LEU A 179 -11.90 -16.23 11.17
CA LEU A 179 -12.74 -16.07 9.96
C LEU A 179 -14.00 -15.23 10.26
N LYS A 180 -14.67 -15.52 11.37
CA LYS A 180 -15.91 -14.84 11.77
C LYS A 180 -15.68 -13.34 12.04
N GLU A 181 -14.66 -13.00 12.78
CA GLU A 181 -14.30 -11.61 13.10
C GLU A 181 -13.88 -10.83 11.85
N ALA A 182 -13.05 -11.43 11.00
CA ALA A 182 -12.65 -10.84 9.72
C ALA A 182 -13.88 -10.51 8.83
N LYS A 183 -14.83 -11.45 8.71
CA LYS A 183 -16.07 -11.23 7.96
C LYS A 183 -16.97 -10.13 8.55
N VAL A 184 -16.92 -9.90 9.86
CA VAL A 184 -17.61 -8.74 10.45
C VAL A 184 -16.98 -7.44 9.93
N GLY A 185 -15.64 -7.35 9.89
CA GLY A 185 -14.93 -6.22 9.34
C GLY A 185 -15.22 -5.98 7.86
N PHE A 186 -15.23 -7.04 7.03
CA PHE A 186 -15.56 -6.94 5.61
C PHE A 186 -16.99 -6.41 5.38
N ARG A 187 -17.97 -6.92 6.14
CA ARG A 187 -19.35 -6.39 6.10
C ARG A 187 -19.47 -4.95 6.62
N ALA A 188 -18.54 -4.50 7.44
CA ALA A 188 -18.46 -3.10 7.88
C ALA A 188 -17.85 -2.18 6.82
N GLY A 189 -17.23 -2.72 5.76
CA GLY A 189 -16.72 -1.97 4.63
C GLY A 189 -15.21 -2.06 4.42
N ILE A 190 -14.51 -2.99 5.07
CA ILE A 190 -13.11 -3.29 4.72
C ILE A 190 -13.08 -3.91 3.34
N THR A 191 -12.34 -3.28 2.42
CA THR A 191 -12.22 -3.69 1.01
C THR A 191 -10.80 -4.08 0.60
N PHE A 192 -9.83 -3.93 1.49
CA PHE A 192 -8.42 -4.25 1.24
C PHE A 192 -7.85 -5.09 2.39
N ALA A 193 -6.79 -5.85 2.11
CA ALA A 193 -5.98 -6.53 3.13
C ALA A 193 -4.50 -6.25 2.88
N THR A 194 -3.81 -5.89 3.94
CA THR A 194 -2.40 -5.48 3.94
C THR A 194 -1.50 -6.70 3.98
N HIS A 195 -0.50 -6.78 3.10
CA HIS A 195 0.57 -7.78 3.01
C HIS A 195 0.14 -9.21 3.38
N LEU A 196 -0.76 -9.78 2.56
CA LEU A 196 -1.33 -11.13 2.72
C LEU A 196 -0.29 -12.14 3.23
N TYR A 197 -0.67 -12.96 4.21
CA TYR A 197 0.11 -13.90 5.02
C TYR A 197 0.97 -13.28 6.12
N ASN A 198 1.45 -12.04 5.97
CA ASN A 198 2.34 -11.42 6.95
C ASN A 198 1.52 -10.82 8.10
N ALA A 199 1.97 -11.02 9.33
CA ALA A 199 1.28 -10.58 10.55
C ALA A 199 -0.20 -11.03 10.61
N MET A 200 -0.49 -12.23 10.12
CA MET A 200 -1.79 -12.92 10.13
C MET A 200 -1.67 -14.29 10.81
N PRO A 201 -2.80 -14.88 11.31
CA PRO A 201 -2.80 -16.27 11.75
C PRO A 201 -2.61 -17.23 10.56
N TYR A 202 -2.06 -18.42 10.82
CA TYR A 202 -1.95 -19.46 9.80
C TYR A 202 -3.34 -20.02 9.45
N ILE A 203 -3.53 -20.41 8.20
CA ILE A 203 -4.70 -21.15 7.75
C ILE A 203 -4.64 -22.56 8.32
N THR A 204 -5.63 -22.94 9.12
CA THR A 204 -5.77 -24.30 9.63
C THR A 204 -7.06 -24.95 9.13
N GLY A 205 -7.17 -26.27 9.24
CA GLY A 205 -8.35 -26.98 8.75
C GLY A 205 -9.66 -26.64 9.46
N ARG A 206 -9.60 -26.05 10.66
CA ARG A 206 -10.78 -25.68 11.45
C ARG A 206 -10.96 -24.17 11.63
N GLU A 207 -9.89 -23.42 11.54
CA GLU A 207 -9.91 -21.95 11.63
C GLU A 207 -9.03 -21.37 10.54
N PRO A 208 -9.64 -20.82 9.47
CA PRO A 208 -8.90 -20.24 8.36
C PRO A 208 -8.22 -18.90 8.69
N GLY A 209 -8.65 -18.23 9.76
CA GLY A 209 -8.15 -16.94 10.16
C GLY A 209 -8.38 -15.83 9.14
N LEU A 210 -7.66 -14.71 9.31
CA LEU A 210 -7.77 -13.57 8.39
C LEU A 210 -7.36 -13.95 6.96
N ALA A 211 -6.26 -14.70 6.76
CA ALA A 211 -5.81 -15.07 5.43
C ALA A 211 -6.85 -15.92 4.67
N GLY A 212 -7.47 -16.89 5.35
CA GLY A 212 -8.55 -17.68 4.78
C GLY A 212 -9.80 -16.85 4.51
N ALA A 213 -10.13 -15.89 5.38
CA ALA A 213 -11.25 -14.97 5.17
C ALA A 213 -11.05 -14.11 3.92
N ILE A 214 -9.83 -13.64 3.66
CA ILE A 214 -9.49 -12.87 2.45
C ILE A 214 -9.70 -13.72 1.18
N PHE A 215 -9.36 -14.99 1.22
CA PHE A 215 -9.59 -15.91 0.10
C PHE A 215 -11.06 -16.22 -0.13
N ASP A 216 -11.85 -16.28 0.94
CA ASP A 216 -13.29 -16.57 0.90
C ASP A 216 -14.15 -15.34 0.51
N GLU A 217 -13.56 -14.15 0.46
CA GLU A 217 -14.22 -12.90 0.06
C GLU A 217 -13.70 -12.43 -1.31
N PRO A 218 -14.42 -12.68 -2.41
CA PRO A 218 -13.92 -12.40 -3.76
C PRO A 218 -13.65 -10.93 -4.02
N ASP A 219 -14.39 -10.03 -3.39
CA ASP A 219 -14.31 -8.59 -3.64
C ASP A 219 -13.27 -7.85 -2.81
N VAL A 220 -12.66 -8.51 -1.82
CA VAL A 220 -11.58 -7.91 -1.03
C VAL A 220 -10.27 -7.98 -1.81
N TYR A 221 -9.66 -6.83 -2.07
CA TYR A 221 -8.30 -6.74 -2.61
C TYR A 221 -7.27 -7.11 -1.56
N CYS A 222 -6.09 -7.54 -1.97
CA CYS A 222 -4.99 -7.74 -1.02
C CYS A 222 -3.63 -7.43 -1.64
N GLY A 223 -2.76 -6.80 -0.84
CA GLY A 223 -1.35 -6.63 -1.16
C GLY A 223 -0.56 -7.89 -0.84
N ILE A 224 0.47 -8.19 -1.62
CA ILE A 224 1.40 -9.29 -1.35
C ILE A 224 2.83 -8.88 -1.66
N ILE A 225 3.77 -9.25 -0.78
CA ILE A 225 5.21 -9.00 -0.95
C ILE A 225 5.81 -10.23 -1.65
N VAL A 226 6.43 -10.02 -2.82
CA VAL A 226 6.92 -11.11 -3.69
C VAL A 226 8.44 -11.08 -3.77
N ASP A 227 9.11 -11.23 -2.64
CA ASP A 227 10.57 -11.23 -2.53
C ASP A 227 11.19 -12.62 -2.26
N GLY A 228 10.33 -13.63 -2.08
CA GLY A 228 10.78 -15.01 -1.75
C GLY A 228 11.21 -15.19 -0.30
N MET A 229 11.16 -14.13 0.52
CA MET A 229 11.48 -14.16 1.96
C MET A 229 10.23 -13.96 2.82
N HIS A 230 9.45 -12.91 2.57
CA HIS A 230 8.19 -12.67 3.27
C HIS A 230 7.10 -13.65 2.88
N VAL A 231 7.06 -14.05 1.60
CA VAL A 231 6.11 -15.03 1.07
C VAL A 231 6.81 -15.97 0.11
N ASP A 232 6.72 -17.28 0.38
CA ASP A 232 7.19 -18.31 -0.54
C ASP A 232 6.45 -18.24 -1.88
N TYR A 233 7.14 -18.44 -2.99
CA TYR A 233 6.56 -18.37 -4.32
C TYR A 233 5.42 -19.37 -4.57
N ALA A 234 5.38 -20.51 -3.85
CA ALA A 234 4.22 -21.40 -3.91
C ALA A 234 2.96 -20.74 -3.36
N ASN A 235 3.08 -19.99 -2.25
CA ASN A 235 1.98 -19.22 -1.67
C ASN A 235 1.58 -18.04 -2.56
N VAL A 236 2.53 -17.37 -3.23
CA VAL A 236 2.24 -16.35 -4.25
C VAL A 236 1.40 -16.92 -5.38
N ARG A 237 1.79 -18.09 -5.91
CA ARG A 237 1.01 -18.78 -6.98
C ARG A 237 -0.39 -19.16 -6.52
N ASN A 238 -0.54 -19.64 -5.28
CA ASN A 238 -1.84 -19.98 -4.70
C ASN A 238 -2.70 -18.72 -4.52
N ALA A 239 -2.13 -17.66 -3.98
CA ALA A 239 -2.81 -16.37 -3.83
C ALA A 239 -3.29 -15.83 -5.19
N LYS A 240 -2.44 -15.88 -6.23
CA LYS A 240 -2.85 -15.43 -7.58
C LYS A 240 -3.98 -16.26 -8.16
N ARG A 241 -3.99 -17.58 -7.95
CA ARG A 241 -5.08 -18.47 -8.40
C ARG A 241 -6.41 -18.15 -7.71
N LEU A 242 -6.36 -17.84 -6.41
CA LEU A 242 -7.56 -17.60 -5.60
C LEU A 242 -8.10 -16.18 -5.74
N LYS A 243 -7.21 -15.18 -5.86
CA LYS A 243 -7.60 -13.76 -5.88
C LYS A 243 -7.61 -13.12 -7.27
N GLY A 244 -6.98 -13.73 -8.26
CA GLY A 244 -6.99 -13.19 -9.62
C GLY A 244 -6.54 -11.73 -9.67
N ASP A 245 -7.40 -10.86 -10.19
CA ASP A 245 -7.12 -9.42 -10.34
C ASP A 245 -7.31 -8.60 -9.06
N LYS A 246 -7.72 -9.24 -7.97
CA LYS A 246 -7.79 -8.63 -6.63
C LYS A 246 -6.46 -8.73 -5.86
N LEU A 247 -5.42 -9.36 -6.43
CA LEU A 247 -4.09 -9.43 -5.85
C LEU A 247 -3.20 -8.32 -6.39
N CYS A 248 -2.72 -7.44 -5.51
CA CYS A 248 -1.83 -6.33 -5.83
C CYS A 248 -0.40 -6.62 -5.33
N LEU A 249 0.60 -6.31 -6.14
CA LEU A 249 1.99 -6.32 -5.68
C LEU A 249 2.24 -5.09 -4.81
N VAL A 250 2.89 -5.30 -3.68
CA VAL A 250 3.40 -4.23 -2.81
C VAL A 250 4.84 -4.55 -2.43
N THR A 251 5.64 -3.53 -2.21
CA THR A 251 7.02 -3.76 -1.76
C THR A 251 7.10 -3.84 -0.25
N ALA A 252 6.30 -3.07 0.48
CA ALA A 252 6.48 -2.81 1.91
C ALA A 252 7.97 -2.47 2.24
N ALA A 253 8.65 -1.88 1.26
CA ALA A 253 10.09 -1.65 1.31
C ALA A 253 10.46 -0.71 2.44
N THR A 254 11.71 -0.84 2.89
CA THR A 254 12.33 -0.03 3.94
C THR A 254 13.55 0.70 3.40
N ALA A 255 14.20 1.53 4.21
CA ALA A 255 15.30 2.41 3.81
C ALA A 255 16.37 1.77 2.89
N PRO A 256 16.83 0.52 3.07
CA PRO A 256 17.84 -0.08 2.20
C PRO A 256 17.37 -0.35 0.77
N ALA A 257 16.07 -0.45 0.54
CA ALA A 257 15.55 -0.76 -0.79
C ALA A 257 15.92 0.34 -1.80
N ALA A 258 16.27 -0.08 -3.02
CA ALA A 258 16.76 0.80 -4.09
C ALA A 258 18.01 1.63 -3.74
N ASN A 259 18.72 1.29 -2.65
CA ASN A 259 20.04 1.87 -2.37
C ASN A 259 21.09 1.09 -3.18
N PRO A 260 21.86 1.73 -4.09
CA PRO A 260 22.87 1.06 -4.89
C PRO A 260 23.96 0.33 -4.09
N ARG A 261 24.15 0.73 -2.83
CA ARG A 261 25.14 0.12 -1.93
C ARG A 261 24.63 -1.14 -1.22
N CYS A 262 23.30 -1.34 -1.16
CA CYS A 262 22.66 -2.45 -0.45
C CYS A 262 22.09 -3.50 -1.41
N CYS A 263 21.88 -3.16 -2.68
CA CYS A 263 21.28 -4.05 -3.68
C CYS A 263 22.37 -4.78 -4.46
N GLY A 264 23.00 -5.79 -3.85
CA GLY A 264 23.86 -6.74 -4.55
C GLY A 264 23.12 -7.75 -5.44
N ASN A 265 21.80 -7.72 -5.48
CA ASN A 265 21.00 -8.62 -6.32
C ASN A 265 19.93 -7.84 -7.08
N HIS A 266 20.17 -7.66 -8.35
CA HIS A 266 19.16 -7.21 -9.31
C HIS A 266 17.98 -8.17 -9.32
N LEU A 267 16.78 -7.68 -9.04
CA LEU A 267 15.55 -8.37 -9.42
C LEU A 267 15.48 -8.34 -10.96
N THR A 268 16.12 -9.29 -11.60
CA THR A 268 15.96 -9.49 -13.04
C THR A 268 14.67 -10.27 -13.24
N ILE A 269 13.60 -9.59 -13.60
CA ILE A 269 12.40 -10.25 -14.12
C ILE A 269 12.82 -10.88 -15.45
N ARG A 270 13.12 -12.18 -15.46
CA ARG A 270 13.30 -12.92 -16.71
C ARG A 270 11.92 -13.14 -17.33
N PRO A 271 11.71 -12.81 -18.60
CA PRO A 271 10.49 -13.19 -19.28
C PRO A 271 10.41 -14.72 -19.26
N THR A 272 9.32 -15.25 -18.70
CA THR A 272 9.00 -16.67 -18.83
C THR A 272 8.64 -16.93 -20.26
N THR A 273 9.44 -17.75 -20.95
CA THR A 273 9.07 -18.33 -22.25
C THR A 273 7.73 -19.06 -22.08
N PRO A 274 6.74 -18.86 -22.96
CA PRO A 274 5.50 -19.64 -22.90
C PRO A 274 5.85 -21.10 -23.21
N MET A 275 5.37 -22.02 -22.34
CA MET A 275 5.24 -23.43 -22.68
C MET A 275 3.96 -23.65 -23.44
#